data_3f0753c2fb5d4fc70fd36e6c6662f525
#
_entry.id   3f0753c2fb5d4fc70fd36e6c6662f525
#
_cell.length_a   1.000
_cell.length_b   1.000
_cell.length_c   1.000
_cell.angle_alpha   90.00
_cell.angle_beta   90.00
_cell.angle_gamma   90.00
#
_symmetry.space_group_name_H-M   'P 1'
#
loop_
_entity.id
_entity.type
_entity.pdbx_description
1 polymer ?
#
loop_
_entity_poly.entity_id
_entity_poly.type
_entity_poly.pdbx_seq_one_letter_code
_entity_poly.pdbx_strand_id
1 'polypeptide(L)'
;MKKIVFIVLLVNFYFVGQLQAQLFGGQLKSTPSPFPPDHVNCNSRFQTAVVEVTSLTGRKWMDRNLGAEQVATSPTDAKAFGDLYQWGRWADGHQCRTSGTRTTVSSIDRPTHDDFIVVPTTSATDDWRNPQNNALWGINRSSGGVNNPCPTGFRLPTEDELRDERRSWVSIGGSTSNGAFNSVLKLPLSGYREQTGEVLAEAQGSPYGFIWGQDVAGSDNPSDARALAYFSGNAFENNYNRARGYAVRCIKF
;
A
#
# COMPACT_ATOMS: atom_id res chain seq x y z
N MET A 1 -59.58 39.63 -1.73
CA MET A 1 -59.09 38.28 -1.39
C MET A 1 -57.69 38.10 -1.99
N LYS A 2 -56.63 38.26 -1.15
CA LYS A 2 -55.23 38.13 -1.61
C LYS A 2 -54.81 36.70 -1.37
N LYS A 3 -54.41 35.97 -2.45
CA LYS A 3 -53.80 34.63 -2.34
C LYS A 3 -52.33 34.76 -1.99
N ILE A 4 -51.94 34.18 -0.89
CA ILE A 4 -50.54 34.05 -0.44
C ILE A 4 -50.04 32.72 -1.05
N VAL A 5 -48.98 32.82 -1.88
CA VAL A 5 -48.26 31.66 -2.42
C VAL A 5 -47.09 31.38 -1.50
N PHE A 6 -47.09 30.21 -0.85
CA PHE A 6 -45.95 29.70 -0.10
C PHE A 6 -44.96 29.05 -1.08
N ILE A 7 -43.77 29.61 -1.22
CA ILE A 7 -42.65 29.00 -1.89
C ILE A 7 -41.89 28.15 -0.87
N VAL A 8 -41.95 26.83 -1.02
CA VAL A 8 -41.13 25.90 -0.23
C VAL A 8 -39.77 25.80 -0.90
N LEU A 9 -38.74 26.39 -0.28
CA LEU A 9 -37.34 26.21 -0.66
C LEU A 9 -36.85 24.86 -0.10
N LEU A 10 -36.69 23.88 -0.97
CA LEU A 10 -35.95 22.64 -0.71
C LEU A 10 -34.44 22.95 -0.66
N VAL A 11 -33.90 22.98 0.53
CA VAL A 11 -32.45 23.06 0.73
C VAL A 11 -31.89 21.65 0.65
N ASN A 12 -31.24 21.31 -0.47
CA ASN A 12 -30.47 20.11 -0.61
C ASN A 12 -29.16 20.25 0.21
N PHE A 13 -29.04 19.55 1.33
CA PHE A 13 -27.79 19.38 2.04
C PHE A 13 -26.90 18.38 1.30
N TYR A 14 -26.02 18.85 0.45
CA TYR A 14 -24.83 18.09 0.05
C TYR A 14 -23.80 18.19 1.19
N PHE A 15 -23.56 17.08 1.88
CA PHE A 15 -22.41 16.93 2.76
C PHE A 15 -21.15 16.86 1.88
N VAL A 16 -20.54 17.99 1.60
CA VAL A 16 -19.16 18.07 1.13
C VAL A 16 -18.28 18.00 2.36
N GLY A 17 -17.43 16.95 2.41
CA GLY A 17 -16.47 16.76 3.49
C GLY A 17 -15.63 18.02 3.71
N GLN A 18 -15.71 18.57 4.92
CA GLN A 18 -15.07 19.80 5.29
C GLN A 18 -13.54 19.66 5.35
N LEU A 19 -12.84 20.32 4.43
CA LEU A 19 -11.50 20.83 4.69
C LEU A 19 -11.63 21.82 5.88
N GLN A 20 -11.14 21.46 7.07
CA GLN A 20 -11.00 22.44 8.13
C GLN A 20 -9.83 23.36 7.81
N ALA A 21 -10.14 24.48 7.14
CA ALA A 21 -9.22 25.59 7.02
C ALA A 21 -9.41 26.51 8.24
N GLN A 22 -8.42 26.60 9.11
CA GLN A 22 -8.41 27.64 10.15
C GLN A 22 -7.90 28.94 9.56
N LEU A 23 -8.76 29.93 9.53
CA LEU A 23 -8.43 31.31 9.18
C LEU A 23 -7.68 32.00 10.34
N PHE A 24 -6.37 32.13 10.19
CA PHE A 24 -5.59 33.11 10.96
C PHE A 24 -4.89 34.04 9.97
N GLY A 25 -5.26 35.31 9.99
CA GLY A 25 -4.55 36.36 9.24
C GLY A 25 -4.60 36.28 7.72
N GLY A 26 -5.72 35.87 7.13
CA GLY A 26 -5.95 36.01 5.67
C GLY A 26 -5.18 35.05 4.76
N GLN A 27 -4.41 34.07 5.28
CA GLN A 27 -3.79 33.02 4.48
C GLN A 27 -4.29 31.65 4.90
N LEU A 28 -4.84 30.90 3.94
CA LEU A 28 -5.14 29.47 4.08
C LEU A 28 -3.81 28.71 4.25
N LYS A 29 -3.45 28.35 5.50
CA LYS A 29 -2.37 27.38 5.70
C LYS A 29 -2.91 26.00 5.35
N SER A 30 -2.53 25.48 4.20
CA SER A 30 -2.68 24.05 3.90
C SER A 30 -1.88 23.26 4.94
N THR A 31 -2.49 22.27 5.59
CA THR A 31 -1.73 21.31 6.39
C THR A 31 -0.72 20.62 5.47
N PRO A 32 0.58 20.57 5.84
CA PRO A 32 1.55 19.85 5.03
C PRO A 32 1.11 18.40 4.80
N SER A 33 1.35 17.89 3.59
CA SER A 33 1.13 16.48 3.30
C SER A 33 1.91 15.61 4.29
N PRO A 34 1.30 14.56 4.86
CA PRO A 34 2.04 13.61 5.71
C PRO A 34 3.02 12.75 4.91
N PHE A 35 2.90 12.73 3.59
CA PHE A 35 3.80 12.01 2.69
C PHE A 35 4.98 12.87 2.27
N PRO A 36 6.12 12.25 1.92
CA PRO A 36 7.26 12.96 1.36
C PRO A 36 6.88 13.77 0.10
N PRO A 37 7.59 14.89 -0.20
CA PRO A 37 7.21 15.83 -1.25
C PRO A 37 7.07 15.22 -2.65
N ASP A 38 7.90 14.22 -2.97
CA ASP A 38 7.96 13.59 -4.29
C ASP A 38 7.09 12.32 -4.40
N HIS A 39 6.23 12.08 -3.40
CA HIS A 39 5.33 10.93 -3.41
C HIS A 39 4.22 11.11 -4.43
N VAL A 40 4.19 10.26 -5.45
CA VAL A 40 3.14 10.26 -6.48
C VAL A 40 1.90 9.54 -5.97
N ASN A 41 0.77 10.25 -6.01
CA ASN A 41 -0.55 9.67 -5.77
C ASN A 41 -1.15 9.14 -7.08
N CYS A 42 -1.44 7.86 -7.15
CA CYS A 42 -2.04 7.23 -8.33
C CYS A 42 -3.46 7.72 -8.61
N ASN A 43 -4.14 8.18 -7.59
CA ASN A 43 -5.45 8.82 -7.71
C ASN A 43 -5.31 10.33 -7.52
N SER A 44 -5.58 11.10 -8.57
CA SER A 44 -5.51 12.57 -8.52
C SER A 44 -6.57 13.22 -7.63
N ARG A 45 -7.59 12.46 -7.19
CA ARG A 45 -8.73 12.98 -6.42
C ARG A 45 -8.50 12.94 -4.92
N PHE A 46 -7.62 12.07 -4.41
CA PHE A 46 -7.36 11.93 -2.99
C PHE A 46 -5.93 11.43 -2.73
N GLN A 47 -5.39 11.80 -1.59
CA GLN A 47 -4.21 11.21 -1.00
C GLN A 47 -4.67 10.16 0.02
N THR A 48 -3.93 9.06 0.18
CA THR A 48 -4.23 8.04 1.19
C THR A 48 -4.36 8.68 2.57
N ALA A 49 -5.48 8.48 3.24
CA ALA A 49 -5.66 8.98 4.59
C ALA A 49 -4.75 8.24 5.57
N VAL A 50 -4.10 8.98 6.46
CA VAL A 50 -3.24 8.43 7.52
C VAL A 50 -4.05 8.34 8.81
N VAL A 51 -4.61 7.16 9.06
CA VAL A 51 -5.39 6.84 10.25
C VAL A 51 -4.74 5.66 10.97
N GLU A 52 -4.49 5.81 12.27
CA GLU A 52 -3.87 4.76 13.09
C GLU A 52 -4.91 3.78 13.64
N VAL A 53 -4.61 2.49 13.56
CA VAL A 53 -5.32 1.43 14.27
C VAL A 53 -4.33 0.62 15.10
N THR A 54 -4.76 0.14 16.26
CA THR A 54 -3.93 -0.72 17.11
C THR A 54 -4.36 -2.16 16.93
N SER A 55 -3.45 -3.02 16.49
CA SER A 55 -3.72 -4.44 16.29
C SER A 55 -3.70 -5.22 17.60
N LEU A 56 -4.10 -6.50 17.55
CA LEU A 56 -4.05 -7.41 18.70
C LEU A 56 -2.62 -7.62 19.25
N THR A 57 -1.59 -7.34 18.43
CA THR A 57 -0.19 -7.38 18.85
C THR A 57 0.24 -6.14 19.64
N GLY A 58 -0.66 -5.15 19.81
CA GLY A 58 -0.38 -3.85 20.45
C GLY A 58 0.34 -2.85 19.53
N ARG A 59 0.70 -3.24 18.30
CA ARG A 59 1.38 -2.38 17.34
C ARG A 59 0.36 -1.48 16.62
N LYS A 60 0.82 -0.28 16.23
CA LYS A 60 0.02 0.70 15.49
C LYS A 60 0.33 0.61 14.00
N TRP A 61 -0.71 0.55 13.19
CA TRP A 61 -0.66 0.44 11.74
C TRP A 61 -1.53 1.53 11.11
N MET A 62 -1.30 1.81 9.84
CA MET A 62 -2.33 2.49 9.05
C MET A 62 -3.54 1.57 8.89
N ASP A 63 -4.74 2.14 8.84
CA ASP A 63 -6.01 1.40 8.69
C ASP A 63 -6.24 0.85 7.27
N ARG A 64 -5.46 1.31 6.28
CA ARG A 64 -5.60 0.96 4.86
C ARG A 64 -4.25 0.82 4.16
N ASN A 65 -4.23 0.15 2.99
CA ASN A 65 -3.06 0.08 2.13
C ASN A 65 -2.73 1.45 1.54
N LEU A 66 -1.46 1.70 1.21
CA LEU A 66 -1.09 2.89 0.45
C LEU A 66 -1.82 2.89 -0.90
N GLY A 67 -2.34 4.06 -1.31
CA GLY A 67 -3.14 4.21 -2.52
C GLY A 67 -4.61 3.81 -2.37
N ALA A 68 -5.04 3.26 -1.23
CA ALA A 68 -6.43 2.90 -1.01
C ALA A 68 -7.31 4.13 -0.69
N GLU A 69 -8.47 4.17 -1.31
CA GLU A 69 -9.48 5.22 -1.09
C GLU A 69 -10.11 5.11 0.30
N GLN A 70 -10.35 3.89 0.77
CA GLN A 70 -11.05 3.61 2.02
C GLN A 70 -10.51 2.37 2.73
N VAL A 71 -10.94 2.17 3.97
CA VAL A 71 -10.81 0.88 4.69
C VAL A 71 -11.69 -0.15 4.00
N ALA A 72 -11.21 -1.38 3.87
CA ALA A 72 -11.97 -2.42 3.18
C ALA A 72 -13.30 -2.72 3.89
N THR A 73 -14.39 -2.72 3.13
CA THR A 73 -15.75 -3.09 3.56
C THR A 73 -16.07 -4.56 3.26
N SER A 74 -15.28 -5.18 2.38
CA SER A 74 -15.28 -6.61 2.09
C SER A 74 -13.86 -7.05 1.70
N PRO A 75 -13.54 -8.36 1.73
CA PRO A 75 -12.24 -8.85 1.25
C PRO A 75 -11.94 -8.45 -0.21
N THR A 76 -12.96 -8.17 -0.99
CA THR A 76 -12.92 -7.92 -2.44
C THR A 76 -13.25 -6.46 -2.79
N ASP A 77 -13.20 -5.58 -1.80
CA ASP A 77 -13.45 -4.15 -1.98
C ASP A 77 -12.32 -3.49 -2.80
N ALA A 78 -12.58 -3.26 -4.09
CA ALA A 78 -11.60 -2.69 -5.02
C ALA A 78 -11.09 -1.30 -4.61
N LYS A 79 -11.88 -0.51 -3.87
CA LYS A 79 -11.49 0.80 -3.37
C LYS A 79 -10.45 0.71 -2.24
N ALA A 80 -10.32 -0.45 -1.62
CA ALA A 80 -9.39 -0.71 -0.53
C ALA A 80 -8.10 -1.43 -0.98
N PHE A 81 -7.99 -1.84 -2.23
CA PHE A 81 -6.83 -2.61 -2.72
C PHE A 81 -5.53 -1.82 -2.61
N GLY A 82 -5.55 -0.51 -2.92
CA GLY A 82 -4.36 0.31 -2.97
C GLY A 82 -3.45 0.02 -4.16
N ASP A 83 -2.25 0.56 -4.10
CA ASP A 83 -1.24 0.50 -5.14
C ASP A 83 -0.34 -0.75 -5.01
N LEU A 84 0.40 -1.09 -6.08
CA LEU A 84 1.25 -2.29 -6.17
C LEU A 84 2.72 -1.89 -6.39
N TYR A 85 3.51 -1.90 -5.33
CA TYR A 85 4.90 -1.45 -5.29
C TYR A 85 5.87 -2.57 -5.66
N GLN A 86 6.87 -2.29 -6.50
CA GLN A 86 8.09 -3.09 -6.58
C GLN A 86 8.91 -2.89 -5.30
N TRP A 87 9.45 -3.98 -4.75
CA TRP A 87 10.14 -3.90 -3.46
C TRP A 87 11.34 -2.92 -3.49
N GLY A 88 11.41 -2.06 -2.52
CA GLY A 88 12.50 -1.08 -2.41
C GLY A 88 12.35 0.16 -3.29
N ARG A 89 11.34 0.23 -4.16
CA ARG A 89 11.15 1.37 -5.05
C ARG A 89 10.36 2.49 -4.38
N TRP A 90 10.78 3.73 -4.68
CA TRP A 90 10.07 4.94 -4.27
C TRP A 90 8.69 5.02 -4.94
N ALA A 91 7.78 5.79 -4.35
CA ALA A 91 6.46 6.07 -4.93
C ALA A 91 6.56 7.08 -6.09
N ASP A 92 7.18 6.68 -7.20
CA ASP A 92 7.47 7.49 -8.39
C ASP A 92 6.38 7.42 -9.48
N GLY A 93 5.30 6.65 -9.23
CA GLY A 93 4.20 6.41 -10.17
C GLY A 93 4.14 4.97 -10.69
N HIS A 94 5.24 4.20 -10.60
CA HIS A 94 5.27 2.80 -11.05
C HIS A 94 4.26 1.92 -10.32
N GLN A 95 3.96 2.26 -9.05
CA GLN A 95 3.03 1.53 -8.19
C GLN A 95 1.58 1.64 -8.64
N CYS A 96 1.26 2.58 -9.50
CA CYS A 96 -0.08 2.73 -10.05
C CYS A 96 -0.46 1.48 -10.85
N ARG A 97 -1.64 0.92 -10.58
CA ARG A 97 -2.10 -0.31 -11.25
C ARG A 97 -2.18 -0.18 -12.77
N THR A 98 -2.25 1.05 -13.27
CA THR A 98 -2.34 1.40 -14.69
C THR A 98 -1.05 1.99 -15.26
N SER A 99 0.06 2.01 -14.48
CA SER A 99 1.34 2.50 -14.98
C SER A 99 1.83 1.68 -16.19
N GLY A 100 2.54 2.34 -17.10
CA GLY A 100 3.20 1.71 -18.23
C GLY A 100 4.22 0.64 -17.79
N THR A 101 4.88 -0.01 -18.73
CA THR A 101 5.94 -0.99 -18.48
C THR A 101 7.20 -0.64 -19.23
N ARG A 102 8.36 -1.00 -18.65
CA ARG A 102 9.68 -0.82 -19.24
C ARG A 102 10.55 -2.06 -18.97
N THR A 103 11.30 -2.49 -19.97
CA THR A 103 12.18 -3.68 -19.88
C THR A 103 13.60 -3.37 -19.41
N THR A 104 13.99 -2.08 -19.36
CA THR A 104 15.32 -1.68 -18.90
C THR A 104 15.39 -1.68 -17.40
N VAL A 105 16.18 -2.58 -16.82
CA VAL A 105 16.46 -2.65 -15.39
C VAL A 105 17.22 -1.39 -14.96
N SER A 106 16.86 -0.82 -13.80
CA SER A 106 17.47 0.41 -13.30
C SER A 106 18.85 0.13 -12.67
N SER A 107 19.79 1.04 -12.88
CA SER A 107 21.09 1.05 -12.18
C SER A 107 21.11 2.01 -10.98
N ILE A 108 20.02 2.75 -10.73
CA ILE A 108 19.91 3.75 -9.67
C ILE A 108 18.71 3.46 -8.75
N ASP A 109 18.75 4.00 -7.53
CA ASP A 109 17.75 3.75 -6.48
C ASP A 109 16.39 4.39 -6.77
N ARG A 110 16.36 5.50 -7.53
CA ARG A 110 15.16 6.21 -7.94
C ARG A 110 15.18 6.40 -9.45
N PRO A 111 14.53 5.50 -10.21
CA PRO A 111 14.36 5.68 -11.65
C PRO A 111 13.72 7.02 -12.00
N THR A 112 14.09 7.60 -13.14
CA THR A 112 13.58 8.90 -13.59
C THR A 112 12.28 8.80 -14.40
N HIS A 113 11.54 7.70 -14.25
CA HIS A 113 10.30 7.39 -14.94
C HIS A 113 9.33 6.66 -14.01
N ASP A 114 8.06 6.70 -14.35
CA ASP A 114 6.93 6.10 -13.63
C ASP A 114 6.48 4.73 -14.18
N ASP A 115 7.20 4.18 -15.15
CA ASP A 115 6.90 2.85 -15.68
C ASP A 115 7.26 1.74 -14.67
N PHE A 116 6.46 0.69 -14.60
CA PHE A 116 6.79 -0.55 -13.92
C PHE A 116 7.91 -1.29 -14.67
N ILE A 117 9.01 -1.61 -14.01
CA ILE A 117 10.14 -2.30 -14.63
C ILE A 117 9.85 -3.79 -14.69
N VAL A 118 9.66 -4.31 -15.89
CA VAL A 118 9.40 -5.73 -16.12
C VAL A 118 10.71 -6.50 -16.26
N VAL A 119 10.75 -7.66 -15.62
CA VAL A 119 11.91 -8.57 -15.63
C VAL A 119 11.44 -9.91 -16.16
N PRO A 120 12.06 -10.45 -17.23
CA PRO A 120 11.71 -11.77 -17.74
C PRO A 120 11.88 -12.85 -16.67
N THR A 121 11.00 -13.86 -16.66
CA THR A 121 11.08 -15.01 -15.74
C THR A 121 12.32 -15.87 -15.91
N THR A 122 13.03 -15.69 -17.02
CA THR A 122 14.31 -16.34 -17.34
C THR A 122 15.53 -15.49 -16.94
N SER A 123 15.31 -14.34 -16.32
CA SER A 123 16.39 -13.47 -15.88
C SER A 123 17.19 -14.12 -14.75
N ALA A 124 18.48 -13.87 -14.74
CA ALA A 124 19.35 -14.27 -13.63
C ALA A 124 19.15 -13.36 -12.37
N THR A 125 18.44 -12.24 -12.53
CA THR A 125 18.14 -11.31 -11.45
C THR A 125 16.64 -11.03 -11.44
N ASP A 126 16.00 -11.39 -10.36
CA ASP A 126 14.57 -11.18 -10.13
C ASP A 126 14.29 -9.82 -9.48
N ASP A 127 15.12 -8.82 -9.78
CA ASP A 127 15.06 -7.48 -9.22
C ASP A 127 14.92 -6.42 -10.34
N TRP A 128 14.12 -5.40 -10.08
CA TRP A 128 13.96 -4.24 -10.98
C TRP A 128 15.24 -3.38 -11.06
N ARG A 129 16.21 -3.61 -10.14
CA ARG A 129 17.46 -2.87 -10.00
C ARG A 129 18.67 -3.78 -10.07
N ASN A 130 19.70 -3.37 -10.84
CA ASN A 130 20.99 -4.04 -10.89
C ASN A 130 22.15 -3.00 -10.90
N PRO A 131 23.15 -3.10 -9.99
CA PRO A 131 23.27 -4.07 -8.88
C PRO A 131 22.18 -3.87 -7.81
N GLN A 132 21.84 -4.94 -7.09
CA GLN A 132 20.82 -4.92 -6.02
C GLN A 132 21.20 -3.97 -4.88
N ASN A 133 20.20 -3.36 -4.25
CA ASN A 133 20.37 -2.57 -3.05
C ASN A 133 19.39 -3.01 -1.96
N ASN A 134 19.92 -3.59 -0.88
CA ASN A 134 19.13 -4.15 0.22
C ASN A 134 18.64 -3.08 1.21
N ALA A 135 19.12 -1.84 1.11
CA ALA A 135 18.85 -0.78 2.07
C ALA A 135 17.67 0.14 1.69
N LEU A 136 17.04 -0.09 0.54
CA LEU A 136 16.07 0.85 -0.04
C LEU A 136 14.84 1.09 0.85
N TRP A 137 14.27 0.04 1.45
CA TRP A 137 13.15 0.15 2.39
C TRP A 137 13.55 -0.05 3.85
N GLY A 138 14.83 -0.23 4.10
CA GLY A 138 15.44 -0.17 5.41
C GLY A 138 15.90 -1.51 5.95
N ILE A 139 17.16 -1.48 6.41
CA ILE A 139 17.72 -2.44 7.35
C ILE A 139 17.54 -1.91 8.77
N ASN A 140 17.08 -0.69 8.91
CA ASN A 140 17.01 0.02 10.18
C ASN A 140 15.56 0.31 10.57
N ARG A 141 15.12 -0.32 11.66
CA ARG A 141 13.75 -0.17 12.22
C ARG A 141 13.41 1.28 12.63
N SER A 142 14.41 2.17 12.75
CA SER A 142 14.22 3.50 13.30
C SER A 142 13.95 4.59 12.27
N SER A 143 14.24 4.40 10.96
CA SER A 143 14.13 5.47 9.97
C SER A 143 13.41 5.09 8.67
N GLY A 144 13.12 3.80 8.45
CA GLY A 144 12.80 3.32 7.11
C GLY A 144 14.00 3.50 6.17
N GLY A 145 13.93 3.02 4.95
CA GLY A 145 14.98 3.20 3.95
C GLY A 145 14.85 4.52 3.19
N VAL A 146 15.84 4.80 2.35
CA VAL A 146 15.87 6.02 1.50
C VAL A 146 14.69 6.13 0.54
N ASN A 147 14.05 5.01 0.24
CA ASN A 147 12.86 4.90 -0.62
C ASN A 147 11.60 4.52 0.16
N ASN A 148 11.55 4.72 1.49
CA ASN A 148 10.36 4.43 2.29
C ASN A 148 9.14 5.20 1.74
N PRO A 149 8.10 4.52 1.22
CA PRO A 149 6.93 5.18 0.64
C PRO A 149 5.89 5.58 1.69
N CYS A 150 6.08 5.15 2.94
CA CYS A 150 5.14 5.42 4.02
C CYS A 150 5.17 6.89 4.46
N PRO A 151 4.07 7.40 5.03
CA PRO A 151 4.03 8.76 5.55
C PRO A 151 4.99 8.93 6.75
N THR A 152 5.28 10.18 7.08
CA THR A 152 6.13 10.53 8.22
C THR A 152 5.69 9.84 9.50
N GLY A 153 6.61 9.20 10.21
CA GLY A 153 6.34 8.43 11.43
C GLY A 153 5.95 6.97 11.18
N PHE A 154 5.92 6.56 9.92
CA PHE A 154 5.61 5.18 9.52
C PHE A 154 6.70 4.59 8.61
N ARG A 155 6.75 3.27 8.57
CA ARG A 155 7.65 2.47 7.73
C ARG A 155 6.96 1.18 7.25
N LEU A 156 7.63 0.40 6.44
CA LEU A 156 7.17 -0.96 6.18
C LEU A 156 7.37 -1.83 7.43
N PRO A 157 6.52 -2.86 7.61
CA PRO A 157 6.68 -3.84 8.69
C PRO A 157 7.90 -4.74 8.43
N THR A 158 8.51 -5.26 9.49
CA THR A 158 9.47 -6.37 9.40
C THR A 158 8.73 -7.69 9.16
N GLU A 159 9.47 -8.73 8.74
CA GLU A 159 8.93 -10.09 8.65
C GLU A 159 8.36 -10.55 10.00
N ASP A 160 9.06 -10.29 11.09
CA ASP A 160 8.59 -10.65 12.44
C ASP A 160 7.28 -9.95 12.79
N GLU A 161 7.14 -8.68 12.45
CA GLU A 161 5.91 -7.91 12.69
C GLU A 161 4.74 -8.42 11.85
N LEU A 162 4.98 -8.81 10.59
CA LEU A 162 3.98 -9.46 9.74
C LEU A 162 3.58 -10.84 10.30
N ARG A 163 4.55 -11.62 10.78
CA ARG A 163 4.33 -12.93 11.38
C ARG A 163 3.53 -12.84 12.67
N ASP A 164 3.86 -11.91 13.55
CA ASP A 164 3.13 -11.68 14.80
C ASP A 164 1.69 -11.26 14.51
N GLU A 165 1.49 -10.34 13.56
CA GLU A 165 0.16 -9.90 13.14
C GLU A 165 -0.66 -11.09 12.60
N ARG A 166 -0.12 -11.87 11.66
CA ARG A 166 -0.79 -13.06 11.12
C ARG A 166 -1.14 -14.09 12.20
N ARG A 167 -0.23 -14.33 13.16
CA ARG A 167 -0.50 -15.25 14.28
C ARG A 167 -1.65 -14.77 15.16
N SER A 168 -1.84 -13.49 15.29
CA SER A 168 -2.95 -12.91 16.06
C SER A 168 -4.33 -13.20 15.45
N TRP A 169 -4.39 -13.57 14.17
CA TRP A 169 -5.66 -13.85 13.46
C TRP A 169 -6.31 -15.19 13.84
N VAL A 170 -5.59 -16.08 14.49
CA VAL A 170 -6.09 -17.43 14.83
C VAL A 170 -7.44 -17.39 15.56
N SER A 171 -7.62 -16.41 16.45
CA SER A 171 -8.85 -16.25 17.26
C SER A 171 -9.99 -15.54 16.54
N ILE A 172 -9.74 -14.93 15.35
CA ILE A 172 -10.72 -14.06 14.65
C ILE A 172 -11.03 -14.48 13.21
N GLY A 173 -10.55 -15.65 12.79
CA GLY A 173 -10.81 -16.16 11.43
C GLY A 173 -9.73 -17.08 10.90
N GLY A 174 -8.72 -17.42 11.70
CA GLY A 174 -7.59 -18.28 11.35
C GLY A 174 -6.50 -17.54 10.57
N SER A 175 -5.37 -18.21 10.36
CA SER A 175 -4.29 -17.75 9.50
C SER A 175 -4.71 -17.90 8.01
N THR A 176 -5.65 -17.11 7.57
CA THR A 176 -6.27 -17.11 6.24
C THR A 176 -6.70 -15.70 5.86
N SER A 177 -7.23 -15.51 4.66
CA SER A 177 -7.84 -14.23 4.24
C SER A 177 -9.00 -13.79 5.15
N ASN A 178 -9.73 -14.73 5.76
CA ASN A 178 -10.79 -14.39 6.71
C ASN A 178 -10.21 -13.71 7.96
N GLY A 179 -9.14 -14.26 8.53
CA GLY A 179 -8.45 -13.64 9.66
C GLY A 179 -7.85 -12.28 9.29
N ALA A 180 -7.22 -12.19 8.13
CA ALA A 180 -6.67 -10.94 7.59
C ALA A 180 -7.74 -9.84 7.49
N PHE A 181 -8.91 -10.16 6.93
CA PHE A 181 -10.01 -9.20 6.80
C PHE A 181 -10.73 -8.95 8.14
N ASN A 182 -10.90 -9.95 9.00
CA ASN A 182 -11.57 -9.77 10.31
C ASN A 182 -10.70 -9.02 11.31
N SER A 183 -9.38 -8.95 11.09
CA SER A 183 -8.49 -8.13 11.92
C SER A 183 -8.84 -6.63 11.81
N VAL A 184 -8.34 -5.83 12.74
CA VAL A 184 -8.51 -4.37 12.68
C VAL A 184 -7.84 -3.76 11.45
N LEU A 185 -6.91 -4.47 10.83
CA LEU A 185 -6.25 -4.03 9.61
C LEU A 185 -7.15 -4.12 8.38
N LYS A 186 -8.22 -4.92 8.40
CA LYS A 186 -9.15 -5.07 7.28
C LYS A 186 -8.41 -5.30 5.95
N LEU A 187 -7.46 -6.26 5.92
CA LEU A 187 -6.63 -6.51 4.74
C LEU A 187 -7.48 -7.11 3.60
N PRO A 188 -7.58 -6.45 2.43
CA PRO A 188 -8.31 -6.95 1.29
C PRO A 188 -7.46 -7.90 0.45
N LEU A 189 -8.09 -8.72 -0.38
CA LEU A 189 -7.46 -9.56 -1.41
C LEU A 189 -7.05 -8.68 -2.61
N SER A 190 -6.02 -7.86 -2.43
CA SER A 190 -5.62 -6.80 -3.35
C SER A 190 -5.02 -7.30 -4.67
N GLY A 191 -4.81 -8.62 -4.82
CA GLY A 191 -4.03 -9.15 -5.93
C GLY A 191 -2.57 -8.69 -5.91
N TYR A 192 -1.93 -8.77 -7.08
CA TYR A 192 -0.53 -8.39 -7.25
C TYR A 192 -0.25 -8.06 -8.72
N ARG A 193 0.92 -7.51 -9.00
CA ARG A 193 1.45 -7.33 -10.35
C ARG A 193 2.63 -8.26 -10.54
N GLU A 194 2.55 -9.09 -11.61
CA GLU A 194 3.65 -9.99 -11.96
C GLU A 194 4.89 -9.20 -12.42
N GLN A 195 6.06 -9.81 -12.30
CA GLN A 195 7.30 -9.23 -12.82
C GLN A 195 7.28 -8.99 -14.32
N THR A 196 6.37 -9.63 -15.04
CA THR A 196 6.09 -9.43 -16.47
C THR A 196 5.21 -8.23 -16.77
N GLY A 197 4.69 -7.57 -15.70
CA GLY A 197 3.88 -6.37 -15.81
C GLY A 197 2.36 -6.61 -15.78
N GLU A 198 1.90 -7.84 -15.83
CA GLU A 198 0.48 -8.19 -15.76
C GLU A 198 -0.06 -7.94 -14.34
N VAL A 199 -1.21 -7.28 -14.23
CA VAL A 199 -1.91 -7.07 -12.96
C VAL A 199 -2.93 -8.18 -12.76
N LEU A 200 -2.67 -9.03 -11.78
CA LEU A 200 -3.56 -10.12 -11.38
C LEU A 200 -4.39 -9.68 -10.17
N ALA A 201 -5.52 -9.04 -10.45
CA ALA A 201 -6.52 -8.68 -9.46
C ALA A 201 -7.62 -9.73 -9.41
N GLU A 202 -8.55 -9.59 -8.45
CA GLU A 202 -9.68 -10.51 -8.26
C GLU A 202 -10.54 -10.67 -9.52
N ALA A 203 -10.70 -9.64 -10.35
CA ALA A 203 -11.42 -9.69 -11.62
C ALA A 203 -10.92 -10.80 -12.58
N GLN A 204 -9.73 -11.34 -12.34
CA GLN A 204 -9.09 -12.42 -13.06
C GLN A 204 -9.02 -13.72 -12.24
N GLY A 205 -9.76 -13.80 -11.13
CA GLY A 205 -9.83 -15.00 -10.27
C GLY A 205 -8.62 -15.18 -9.35
N SER A 206 -7.85 -14.11 -9.09
CA SER A 206 -6.76 -14.18 -8.11
C SER A 206 -7.29 -13.87 -6.71
N PRO A 207 -7.51 -14.89 -5.85
CA PRO A 207 -8.06 -14.71 -4.51
C PRO A 207 -6.96 -14.41 -3.48
N TYR A 208 -5.88 -13.73 -3.88
CA TYR A 208 -4.71 -13.52 -3.03
C TYR A 208 -4.56 -12.07 -2.58
N GLY A 209 -4.10 -11.90 -1.34
CA GLY A 209 -3.55 -10.65 -0.85
C GLY A 209 -2.06 -10.81 -0.54
N PHE A 210 -1.27 -9.75 -0.80
CA PHE A 210 0.15 -9.70 -0.51
C PHE A 210 0.49 -8.36 0.12
N ILE A 211 1.29 -8.41 1.19
CA ILE A 211 1.84 -7.22 1.86
C ILE A 211 3.36 -7.35 1.93
N TRP A 212 4.07 -6.40 1.34
CA TRP A 212 5.52 -6.32 1.46
C TRP A 212 5.97 -6.08 2.91
N GLY A 213 7.03 -6.81 3.31
CA GLY A 213 7.88 -6.45 4.44
C GLY A 213 9.08 -5.63 4.00
N GLN A 214 9.78 -5.02 4.96
CA GLN A 214 11.04 -4.31 4.68
C GLN A 214 12.22 -5.26 4.47
N ASP A 215 12.13 -6.50 4.97
CA ASP A 215 13.26 -7.43 5.01
C ASP A 215 13.51 -8.06 3.64
N VAL A 216 14.79 -8.29 3.35
CA VAL A 216 15.22 -9.05 2.19
C VAL A 216 15.34 -10.53 2.54
N ALA A 217 15.27 -11.39 1.55
CA ALA A 217 15.61 -12.79 1.70
C ALA A 217 17.09 -12.96 2.07
N GLY A 218 17.44 -14.10 2.65
CA GLY A 218 18.82 -14.44 2.97
C GLY A 218 19.70 -14.64 1.74
N SER A 219 20.96 -15.01 1.98
CA SER A 219 21.99 -15.20 0.96
C SER A 219 21.62 -16.14 -0.20
N ASP A 220 20.70 -17.08 0.08
CA ASP A 220 20.30 -18.11 -0.90
C ASP A 220 19.40 -17.57 -2.02
N ASN A 221 18.69 -16.45 -1.75
CA ASN A 221 17.84 -15.76 -2.72
C ASN A 221 18.02 -14.23 -2.61
N PRO A 222 19.17 -13.69 -3.00
CA PRO A 222 19.48 -12.28 -2.76
C PRO A 222 18.59 -11.31 -3.56
N SER A 223 17.92 -11.76 -4.62
CA SER A 223 16.98 -10.97 -5.42
C SER A 223 15.54 -10.98 -4.90
N ASP A 224 15.29 -11.72 -3.82
CA ASP A 224 13.98 -11.79 -3.20
C ASP A 224 13.86 -10.89 -1.96
N ALA A 225 12.63 -10.58 -1.61
CA ALA A 225 12.26 -9.89 -0.37
C ALA A 225 11.10 -10.60 0.33
N ARG A 226 10.92 -10.29 1.61
CA ARG A 226 9.89 -10.89 2.43
C ARG A 226 8.53 -10.24 2.21
N ALA A 227 7.50 -11.07 2.04
CA ALA A 227 6.13 -10.61 2.05
C ALA A 227 5.22 -11.60 2.78
N LEU A 228 4.13 -11.09 3.33
CA LEU A 228 3.00 -11.86 3.82
C LEU A 228 2.04 -12.12 2.66
N ALA A 229 1.79 -13.39 2.37
CA ALA A 229 0.74 -13.85 1.46
C ALA A 229 -0.44 -14.40 2.26
N TYR A 230 -1.67 -14.16 1.79
CA TYR A 230 -2.88 -14.71 2.40
C TYR A 230 -3.99 -14.95 1.38
N PHE A 231 -4.71 -16.05 1.55
CA PHE A 231 -5.83 -16.49 0.73
C PHE A 231 -6.79 -17.34 1.56
N SER A 232 -7.85 -17.88 0.96
CA SER A 232 -8.90 -18.62 1.69
C SER A 232 -8.38 -19.83 2.48
N GLY A 233 -7.31 -20.50 1.98
CA GLY A 233 -6.79 -21.71 2.59
C GLY A 233 -5.66 -21.50 3.60
N ASN A 234 -4.89 -20.40 3.49
CA ASN A 234 -3.70 -20.19 4.32
C ASN A 234 -3.24 -18.72 4.32
N ALA A 235 -2.33 -18.41 5.25
CA ALA A 235 -1.50 -17.22 5.26
C ALA A 235 -0.11 -17.54 5.79
N PHE A 236 0.93 -17.03 5.14
CA PHE A 236 2.33 -17.28 5.47
C PHE A 236 3.27 -16.20 4.95
N GLU A 237 4.42 -16.05 5.58
CA GLU A 237 5.52 -15.24 5.10
C GLU A 237 6.40 -16.09 4.17
N ASN A 238 6.81 -15.50 3.03
CA ASN A 238 7.71 -16.17 2.08
C ASN A 238 8.59 -15.16 1.35
N ASN A 239 9.56 -15.69 0.62
CA ASN A 239 10.41 -14.94 -0.30
C ASN A 239 9.69 -14.73 -1.62
N TYR A 240 9.77 -13.51 -2.13
CA TYR A 240 9.18 -13.14 -3.41
C TYR A 240 10.11 -12.20 -4.16
N ASN A 241 10.12 -12.40 -5.44
CA ASN A 241 10.83 -11.62 -6.43
C ASN A 241 10.57 -10.11 -6.27
N ARG A 242 11.62 -9.29 -6.11
CA ARG A 242 11.52 -7.84 -5.88
C ARG A 242 10.92 -7.07 -7.06
N ALA A 243 11.00 -7.64 -8.27
CA ALA A 243 10.38 -7.05 -9.45
C ALA A 243 8.86 -7.19 -9.47
N ARG A 244 8.25 -8.02 -8.61
CA ARG A 244 6.79 -8.08 -8.46
C ARG A 244 6.24 -6.85 -7.76
N GLY A 245 4.98 -6.55 -8.03
CA GLY A 245 4.24 -5.47 -7.37
C GLY A 245 3.28 -6.02 -6.32
N TYR A 246 3.48 -5.64 -5.04
CA TYR A 246 2.59 -5.99 -3.93
C TYR A 246 2.13 -4.75 -3.18
N ALA A 247 1.04 -4.89 -2.42
CA ALA A 247 0.54 -3.79 -1.61
C ALA A 247 1.49 -3.47 -0.44
N VAL A 248 1.44 -2.22 0.03
CA VAL A 248 2.16 -1.74 1.20
C VAL A 248 1.16 -1.36 2.28
N ARG A 249 1.34 -1.90 3.48
CA ARG A 249 0.64 -1.53 4.71
C ARG A 249 1.66 -1.01 5.72
N CYS A 250 1.61 0.28 6.00
CA CYS A 250 2.59 0.92 6.87
C CYS A 250 2.32 0.65 8.35
N ILE A 251 3.40 0.50 9.11
CA ILE A 251 3.39 0.36 10.57
C ILE A 251 4.11 1.57 11.19
N LYS A 252 3.66 2.00 12.36
CA LYS A 252 4.28 3.11 13.10
C LYS A 252 5.64 2.68 13.68
N PHE A 253 6.60 3.62 13.75
CA PHE A 253 7.88 3.41 14.43
C PHE A 253 7.74 3.06 15.90
#